data_4d594f490224fd6b494fd02143ba6bb2
#
_entry.id   4d594f490224fd6b494fd02143ba6bb2
#
_cell.length_a   1.000
_cell.length_b   1.000
_cell.length_c   1.000
_cell.angle_alpha   90.00
_cell.angle_beta   90.00
_cell.angle_gamma   90.00
#
_symmetry.space_group_name_H-M   'P 1'
#
loop_
_entity.id
_entity.type
_entity.pdbx_description
1 polymer ?
#
loop_
_entity_poly.entity_id
_entity_poly.type
_entity_poly.pdbx_seq_one_letter_code
_entity_poly.pdbx_strand_id
1 'polypeptide(L)'
;MAAFGLRGKSLLALLLACLLALVPAGLIGWSVLNGIHDHFGEAYARNATLLSREKISAPIIRELALSLRFANSAVTRQWLLDPDDPTKADLFFREAELYRADFRDHAYFIGRLDSLGYYFNGGDQPPSTEPRYILNPESDADSWFFSTLRNTDNYNINVDTNPELDTTKVWLNMVVKDDDGSVLALAGSGLDLSTFIRDFITSDDPGVTPMIIDADGAIQAHSDRSLIALNSGADANKGSGANLLSLVSERDRASVAAAIAEVATDPGGVRTLPVDLQGTTELLALTF
;
A
#
# COMPACT_ATOMS: atom_id res chain seq x y z
N MET A 1 -36.58 -18.21 62.20
CA MET A 1 -36.57 -18.64 60.80
C MET A 1 -38.00 -18.86 60.35
N ALA A 2 -38.59 -17.97 59.53
CA ALA A 2 -39.98 -18.14 59.06
C ALA A 2 -40.03 -19.29 58.05
N ALA A 3 -40.75 -20.39 58.44
CA ALA A 3 -40.95 -21.52 57.57
C ALA A 3 -41.92 -21.14 56.44
N PHE A 4 -41.44 -21.13 55.21
CA PHE A 4 -42.28 -20.95 54.03
C PHE A 4 -43.41 -22.00 54.03
N GLY A 5 -44.65 -21.51 53.94
CA GLY A 5 -45.82 -22.40 53.75
C GLY A 5 -45.74 -23.16 52.43
N LEU A 6 -46.60 -24.17 52.24
CA LEU A 6 -46.59 -25.06 51.06
C LEU A 6 -46.58 -24.26 49.72
N ARG A 7 -47.34 -23.14 49.67
CA ARG A 7 -47.41 -22.26 48.49
C ARG A 7 -46.05 -21.56 48.22
N GLY A 8 -45.31 -21.16 49.26
CA GLY A 8 -43.99 -20.55 49.10
C GLY A 8 -42.94 -21.54 48.62
N LYS A 9 -43.02 -22.81 49.08
CA LYS A 9 -42.12 -23.88 48.62
C LYS A 9 -42.37 -24.25 47.14
N SER A 10 -43.65 -24.29 46.71
CA SER A 10 -44.01 -24.54 45.32
C SER A 10 -43.59 -23.40 44.37
N LEU A 11 -43.75 -22.14 44.81
CA LEU A 11 -43.28 -20.98 44.04
C LEU A 11 -41.75 -20.97 43.93
N LEU A 12 -41.03 -21.28 44.99
CA LEU A 12 -39.57 -21.36 44.99
C LEU A 12 -39.08 -22.52 44.08
N ALA A 13 -39.72 -23.66 44.13
CA ALA A 13 -39.41 -24.80 43.27
C ALA A 13 -39.66 -24.46 41.76
N LEU A 14 -40.74 -23.76 41.47
CA LEU A 14 -41.05 -23.31 40.10
C LEU A 14 -40.01 -22.27 39.61
N LEU A 15 -39.67 -21.31 40.43
CA LEU A 15 -38.60 -20.30 40.12
C LEU A 15 -37.25 -20.98 39.89
N LEU A 16 -36.86 -21.92 40.72
CA LEU A 16 -35.63 -22.69 40.55
C LEU A 16 -35.66 -23.53 39.27
N ALA A 17 -36.76 -24.15 38.93
CA ALA A 17 -36.91 -24.91 37.69
C ALA A 17 -36.83 -24.01 36.46
N CYS A 18 -37.47 -22.80 36.50
CA CYS A 18 -37.36 -21.82 35.44
C CYS A 18 -35.91 -21.28 35.31
N LEU A 19 -35.23 -20.98 36.39
CA LEU A 19 -33.82 -20.56 36.36
C LEU A 19 -32.91 -21.65 35.82
N LEU A 20 -33.09 -22.89 36.23
CA LEU A 20 -32.33 -24.05 35.72
C LEU A 20 -32.55 -24.32 34.22
N ALA A 21 -33.70 -23.94 33.66
CA ALA A 21 -33.99 -24.05 32.23
C ALA A 21 -33.51 -22.83 31.44
N LEU A 22 -33.77 -21.60 31.92
CA LEU A 22 -33.50 -20.35 31.19
C LEU A 22 -32.03 -19.96 31.21
N VAL A 23 -31.30 -20.20 32.32
CA VAL A 23 -29.89 -19.83 32.39
C VAL A 23 -29.02 -20.63 31.40
N PRO A 24 -29.11 -21.99 31.34
CA PRO A 24 -28.36 -22.74 30.34
C PRO A 24 -28.79 -22.41 28.91
N ALA A 25 -30.12 -22.26 28.66
CA ALA A 25 -30.60 -21.86 27.33
C ALA A 25 -30.07 -20.47 26.89
N GLY A 26 -30.01 -19.51 27.83
CA GLY A 26 -29.44 -18.20 27.57
C GLY A 26 -27.94 -18.26 27.30
N LEU A 27 -27.18 -19.07 28.08
CA LEU A 27 -25.74 -19.24 27.86
C LEU A 27 -25.43 -19.93 26.52
N ILE A 28 -26.21 -20.97 26.16
CA ILE A 28 -26.07 -21.65 24.87
C ILE A 28 -26.41 -20.66 23.72
N GLY A 29 -27.55 -19.95 23.85
CA GLY A 29 -27.96 -18.95 22.86
C GLY A 29 -26.89 -17.86 22.66
N TRP A 30 -26.33 -17.34 23.76
CA TRP A 30 -25.24 -16.38 23.73
C TRP A 30 -23.98 -16.95 23.06
N SER A 31 -23.56 -18.15 23.40
CA SER A 31 -22.41 -18.82 22.81
C SER A 31 -22.58 -19.07 21.31
N VAL A 32 -23.78 -19.50 20.89
CA VAL A 32 -24.11 -19.72 19.47
C VAL A 32 -24.10 -18.37 18.70
N LEU A 33 -24.71 -17.32 19.27
CA LEU A 33 -24.74 -16.00 18.65
C LEU A 33 -23.32 -15.42 18.50
N ASN A 34 -22.48 -15.54 19.52
CA ASN A 34 -21.09 -15.09 19.43
C ASN A 34 -20.30 -15.90 18.40
N GLY A 35 -20.43 -17.22 18.39
CA GLY A 35 -19.77 -18.05 17.38
C GLY A 35 -20.20 -17.73 15.95
N ILE A 36 -21.47 -17.42 15.73
CA ILE A 36 -22.00 -16.96 14.44
C ILE A 36 -21.40 -15.59 14.09
N HIS A 37 -21.39 -14.66 15.04
CA HIS A 37 -20.86 -13.31 14.83
C HIS A 37 -19.39 -13.34 14.46
N ASP A 38 -18.58 -14.11 15.18
CA ASP A 38 -17.15 -14.26 14.93
C ASP A 38 -16.89 -14.88 13.55
N HIS A 39 -17.62 -15.95 13.21
CA HIS A 39 -17.47 -16.62 11.92
C HIS A 39 -17.87 -15.71 10.74
N PHE A 40 -18.99 -14.98 10.86
CA PHE A 40 -19.39 -14.04 9.81
C PHE A 40 -18.43 -12.84 9.73
N GLY A 41 -17.96 -12.33 10.86
CA GLY A 41 -16.97 -11.26 10.91
C GLY A 41 -15.67 -11.63 10.21
N GLU A 42 -15.15 -12.84 10.49
CA GLU A 42 -13.94 -13.34 9.84
C GLU A 42 -14.12 -13.58 8.33
N ALA A 43 -15.24 -14.20 7.93
CA ALA A 43 -15.55 -14.41 6.51
C ALA A 43 -15.72 -13.07 5.77
N TYR A 44 -16.37 -12.09 6.41
CA TYR A 44 -16.53 -10.75 5.86
C TYR A 44 -15.18 -10.04 5.69
N ALA A 45 -14.35 -10.01 6.74
CA ALA A 45 -13.04 -9.40 6.71
C ALA A 45 -12.16 -10.01 5.62
N ARG A 46 -12.16 -11.35 5.50
CA ARG A 46 -11.44 -12.07 4.44
C ARG A 46 -11.89 -11.63 3.05
N ASN A 47 -13.21 -11.61 2.80
CA ASN A 47 -13.77 -11.25 1.49
C ASN A 47 -13.50 -9.76 1.17
N ALA A 48 -13.68 -8.87 2.14
CA ALA A 48 -13.40 -7.45 1.98
C ALA A 48 -11.92 -7.19 1.65
N THR A 49 -11.00 -7.92 2.32
CA THR A 49 -9.55 -7.82 2.07
C THR A 49 -9.20 -8.30 0.67
N LEU A 50 -9.73 -9.45 0.22
CA LEU A 50 -9.50 -9.94 -1.14
C LEU A 50 -10.04 -8.98 -2.20
N LEU A 51 -11.24 -8.45 -2.00
CA LEU A 51 -11.82 -7.47 -2.93
C LEU A 51 -11.00 -6.18 -2.97
N SER A 52 -10.56 -5.69 -1.81
CA SER A 52 -9.70 -4.50 -1.72
C SER A 52 -8.37 -4.74 -2.42
N ARG A 53 -7.74 -5.92 -2.23
CA ARG A 53 -6.52 -6.29 -2.93
C ARG A 53 -6.69 -6.21 -4.45
N GLU A 54 -7.72 -6.83 -5.02
CA GLU A 54 -7.96 -6.81 -6.46
C GLU A 54 -8.21 -5.38 -6.97
N LYS A 55 -9.01 -4.60 -6.23
CA LYS A 55 -9.30 -3.20 -6.56
C LYS A 55 -8.04 -2.33 -6.59
N ILE A 56 -7.11 -2.56 -5.65
CA ILE A 56 -5.87 -1.81 -5.49
C ILE A 56 -4.80 -2.30 -6.48
N SER A 57 -4.65 -3.61 -6.64
CA SER A 57 -3.58 -4.20 -7.46
C SER A 57 -3.75 -3.93 -8.94
N ALA A 58 -4.97 -3.95 -9.46
CA ALA A 58 -5.23 -3.80 -10.89
C ALA A 58 -4.65 -2.51 -11.49
N PRO A 59 -4.90 -1.31 -10.93
CA PRO A 59 -4.32 -0.07 -11.44
C PRO A 59 -2.79 -0.04 -11.29
N ILE A 60 -2.24 -0.56 -10.18
CA ILE A 60 -0.79 -0.59 -9.95
C ILE A 60 -0.11 -1.50 -10.98
N ILE A 61 -0.64 -2.71 -11.20
CA ILE A 61 -0.09 -3.67 -12.18
C ILE A 61 -0.13 -3.09 -13.59
N ARG A 62 -1.22 -2.39 -13.95
CA ARG A 62 -1.32 -1.71 -15.25
C ARG A 62 -0.23 -0.66 -15.42
N GLU A 63 -0.07 0.25 -14.44
CA GLU A 63 0.94 1.29 -14.50
C GLU A 63 2.36 0.71 -14.48
N LEU A 64 2.59 -0.34 -13.68
CA LEU A 64 3.86 -1.07 -13.66
C LEU A 64 4.20 -1.65 -15.03
N ALA A 65 3.25 -2.31 -15.69
CA ALA A 65 3.45 -2.88 -17.02
C ALA A 65 3.77 -1.80 -18.07
N LEU A 66 3.09 -0.66 -18.04
CA LEU A 66 3.36 0.48 -18.91
C LEU A 66 4.74 1.09 -18.62
N SER A 67 5.09 1.28 -17.35
CA SER A 67 6.39 1.83 -16.94
C SER A 67 7.54 0.91 -17.33
N LEU A 68 7.38 -0.41 -17.19
CA LEU A 68 8.36 -1.40 -17.67
C LEU A 68 8.52 -1.35 -19.19
N ARG A 69 7.41 -1.19 -19.93
CA ARG A 69 7.46 -1.06 -21.40
C ARG A 69 8.17 0.23 -21.81
N PHE A 70 7.87 1.35 -21.15
CA PHE A 70 8.51 2.63 -21.39
C PHE A 70 10.02 2.56 -21.12
N ALA A 71 10.42 2.07 -19.95
CA ALA A 71 11.82 1.93 -19.56
C ALA A 71 12.61 1.00 -20.48
N ASN A 72 12.00 -0.11 -20.93
CA ASN A 72 12.64 -1.12 -21.78
C ASN A 72 12.41 -0.88 -23.28
N SER A 73 11.84 0.26 -23.69
CA SER A 73 11.68 0.61 -25.09
C SER A 73 13.04 0.72 -25.78
N ALA A 74 13.14 0.19 -27.00
CA ALA A 74 14.35 0.36 -27.81
C ALA A 74 14.62 1.85 -28.10
N VAL A 75 13.58 2.65 -28.25
CA VAL A 75 13.68 4.10 -28.48
C VAL A 75 14.25 4.81 -27.24
N THR A 76 13.76 4.46 -26.03
CA THR A 76 14.30 4.99 -24.78
C THR A 76 15.79 4.68 -24.65
N ARG A 77 16.20 3.43 -24.88
CA ARG A 77 17.62 3.04 -24.82
C ARG A 77 18.47 3.71 -25.88
N GLN A 78 18.01 3.81 -27.12
CA GLN A 78 18.74 4.48 -28.20
C GLN A 78 19.03 5.95 -27.88
N TRP A 79 18.05 6.67 -27.32
CA TRP A 79 18.25 8.04 -26.87
C TRP A 79 19.23 8.13 -25.70
N LEU A 80 19.11 7.27 -24.69
CA LEU A 80 20.00 7.29 -23.53
C LEU A 80 21.46 6.99 -23.88
N LEU A 81 21.72 6.16 -24.92
CA LEU A 81 23.06 5.83 -25.38
C LEU A 81 23.69 6.93 -26.27
N ASP A 82 22.88 7.75 -26.91
CA ASP A 82 23.34 8.85 -27.79
C ASP A 82 22.35 10.02 -27.73
N PRO A 83 22.35 10.72 -26.58
CA PRO A 83 21.34 11.74 -26.28
C PRO A 83 21.51 13.04 -27.07
N ASP A 84 22.69 13.26 -27.66
CA ASP A 84 23.00 14.45 -28.46
C ASP A 84 22.53 14.30 -29.91
N ASP A 85 22.12 13.09 -30.34
CA ASP A 85 21.48 12.88 -31.66
C ASP A 85 20.05 13.47 -31.64
N PRO A 86 19.79 14.54 -32.41
CA PRO A 86 18.48 15.19 -32.40
C PRO A 86 17.35 14.31 -32.93
N THR A 87 17.68 13.32 -33.80
CA THR A 87 16.70 12.40 -34.35
C THR A 87 16.23 11.39 -33.29
N LYS A 88 17.17 10.88 -32.50
CA LYS A 88 16.87 9.97 -31.38
C LYS A 88 16.12 10.70 -30.28
N ALA A 89 16.52 11.93 -29.96
CA ALA A 89 15.83 12.75 -28.97
C ALA A 89 14.38 13.05 -29.40
N ASP A 90 14.16 13.49 -30.63
CA ASP A 90 12.81 13.74 -31.18
C ASP A 90 11.94 12.47 -31.14
N LEU A 91 12.50 11.35 -31.54
CA LEU A 91 11.78 10.06 -31.53
C LEU A 91 11.41 9.65 -30.10
N PHE A 92 12.34 9.77 -29.15
CA PHE A 92 12.11 9.47 -27.73
C PHE A 92 10.99 10.32 -27.14
N PHE A 93 11.08 11.66 -27.27
CA PHE A 93 10.07 12.52 -26.68
C PHE A 93 8.69 12.36 -27.31
N ARG A 94 8.60 12.04 -28.60
CA ARG A 94 7.32 11.70 -29.25
C ARG A 94 6.75 10.39 -28.71
N GLU A 95 7.57 9.34 -28.55
CA GLU A 95 7.13 8.07 -27.97
C GLU A 95 6.73 8.26 -26.48
N ALA A 96 7.52 9.00 -25.71
CA ALA A 96 7.25 9.28 -24.31
C ALA A 96 5.90 10.00 -24.10
N GLU A 97 5.52 10.91 -25.02
CA GLU A 97 4.20 11.56 -24.99
C GLU A 97 3.05 10.60 -25.28
N LEU A 98 3.28 9.55 -26.08
CA LEU A 98 2.27 8.49 -26.27
C LEU A 98 2.10 7.66 -24.98
N TYR A 99 3.20 7.30 -24.31
CA TYR A 99 3.13 6.66 -22.99
C TYR A 99 2.46 7.55 -21.97
N ARG A 100 2.79 8.88 -21.96
CA ARG A 100 2.15 9.85 -21.07
C ARG A 100 0.63 9.86 -21.23
N ALA A 101 0.14 9.79 -22.47
CA ALA A 101 -1.31 9.73 -22.74
C ALA A 101 -1.97 8.47 -22.18
N ASP A 102 -1.23 7.35 -22.13
CA ASP A 102 -1.71 6.07 -21.63
C ASP A 102 -1.59 5.91 -20.12
N PHE A 103 -0.65 6.59 -19.46
CA PHE A 103 -0.52 6.60 -18.00
C PHE A 103 -1.74 7.26 -17.34
N ARG A 104 -2.16 6.73 -16.19
CA ARG A 104 -3.36 7.19 -15.49
C ARG A 104 -3.29 8.67 -15.11
N ASP A 105 -2.17 9.12 -14.59
CA ASP A 105 -1.95 10.51 -14.17
C ASP A 105 -1.36 11.37 -15.30
N HIS A 106 -1.32 10.84 -16.53
CA HIS A 106 -0.76 11.52 -17.68
C HIS A 106 0.61 12.16 -17.41
N ALA A 107 1.48 11.39 -16.74
CA ALA A 107 2.81 11.83 -16.36
C ALA A 107 3.85 10.71 -16.50
N TYR A 108 5.06 11.09 -16.91
CA TYR A 108 6.24 10.23 -16.86
C TYR A 108 7.45 11.01 -16.35
N PHE A 109 8.43 10.27 -15.89
CA PHE A 109 9.75 10.82 -15.61
C PHE A 109 10.85 9.93 -16.19
N ILE A 110 12.02 10.54 -16.42
CA ILE A 110 13.26 9.84 -16.64
C ILE A 110 14.43 10.65 -16.07
N GLY A 111 15.21 10.02 -15.20
CA GLY A 111 16.43 10.57 -14.64
C GLY A 111 17.64 9.88 -15.28
N ARG A 112 18.47 10.60 -15.99
CA ARG A 112 19.67 10.07 -16.63
C ARG A 112 20.81 9.93 -15.64
N LEU A 113 21.59 8.86 -15.72
CA LEU A 113 22.72 8.64 -14.80
C LEU A 113 23.97 9.46 -15.23
N ASP A 114 24.18 9.65 -16.53
CA ASP A 114 25.36 10.31 -17.10
C ASP A 114 25.38 11.83 -16.88
N SER A 115 24.23 12.49 -17.08
CA SER A 115 24.08 13.94 -16.98
C SER A 115 23.38 14.40 -15.71
N LEU A 116 22.79 13.47 -14.96
CA LEU A 116 21.91 13.72 -13.82
C LEU A 116 20.68 14.57 -14.17
N GLY A 117 20.37 14.70 -15.46
CA GLY A 117 19.19 15.42 -15.92
C GLY A 117 17.91 14.68 -15.56
N TYR A 118 16.99 15.34 -14.84
CA TYR A 118 15.69 14.82 -14.50
C TYR A 118 14.61 15.44 -15.40
N TYR A 119 14.05 14.63 -16.26
CA TYR A 119 12.96 15.00 -17.17
C TYR A 119 11.64 14.54 -16.57
N PHE A 120 10.68 15.44 -16.56
CA PHE A 120 9.32 15.15 -16.10
C PHE A 120 8.32 15.86 -16.99
N ASN A 121 7.37 15.13 -17.54
CA ASN A 121 6.24 15.68 -18.25
C ASN A 121 4.94 15.16 -17.63
N GLY A 122 4.13 16.10 -17.12
CA GLY A 122 2.87 15.79 -16.44
C GLY A 122 2.25 17.03 -15.81
N GLY A 123 1.03 16.86 -15.26
CA GLY A 123 0.27 17.95 -14.71
C GLY A 123 -0.14 18.98 -15.76
N ASP A 124 -0.29 20.23 -15.32
CA ASP A 124 -0.71 21.36 -16.16
C ASP A 124 0.46 22.06 -16.89
N GLN A 125 1.69 21.55 -16.70
CA GLN A 125 2.85 22.15 -17.38
C GLN A 125 2.93 21.67 -18.84
N PRO A 126 3.37 22.57 -19.75
CA PRO A 126 3.60 22.16 -21.13
C PRO A 126 4.71 21.11 -21.21
N PRO A 127 4.61 20.14 -22.12
CA PRO A 127 5.67 19.17 -22.36
C PRO A 127 7.00 19.86 -22.66
N SER A 128 8.10 19.32 -22.12
CA SER A 128 9.45 19.82 -22.30
C SER A 128 10.38 18.71 -22.74
N THR A 129 11.31 19.03 -23.63
CA THR A 129 12.43 18.18 -24.01
C THR A 129 13.70 18.47 -23.22
N GLU A 130 13.63 19.48 -22.33
CA GLU A 130 14.71 19.85 -21.43
C GLU A 130 14.49 19.27 -20.04
N PRO A 131 15.56 18.97 -19.28
CA PRO A 131 15.43 18.54 -17.89
C PRO A 131 14.76 19.63 -17.05
N ARG A 132 13.91 19.21 -16.12
CA ARG A 132 13.27 20.12 -15.16
C ARG A 132 14.26 20.63 -14.12
N TYR A 133 15.19 19.77 -13.73
CA TYR A 133 16.30 20.10 -12.84
C TYR A 133 17.43 19.06 -13.01
N ILE A 134 18.55 19.32 -12.35
CA ILE A 134 19.68 18.39 -12.30
C ILE A 134 19.71 17.75 -10.91
N LEU A 135 19.70 16.43 -10.87
CA LEU A 135 19.78 15.64 -9.64
C LEU A 135 21.11 15.91 -8.92
N ASN A 136 21.05 16.14 -7.64
CA ASN A 136 22.22 16.45 -6.82
C ASN A 136 22.54 15.27 -5.87
N PRO A 137 23.68 14.57 -6.04
CA PRO A 137 24.07 13.46 -5.17
C PRO A 137 24.22 13.81 -3.68
N GLU A 138 24.46 15.10 -3.38
CA GLU A 138 24.62 15.59 -2.01
C GLU A 138 23.28 16.05 -1.39
N SER A 139 22.20 16.02 -2.17
CA SER A 139 20.87 16.43 -1.71
C SER A 139 20.10 15.25 -1.11
N ASP A 140 19.60 15.42 0.11
CA ASP A 140 18.68 14.44 0.71
C ASP A 140 17.40 14.27 -0.13
N ALA A 141 16.95 15.31 -0.83
CA ALA A 141 15.77 15.28 -1.68
C ALA A 141 15.95 14.37 -2.91
N ASP A 142 17.18 14.19 -3.40
CA ASP A 142 17.49 13.35 -4.55
C ASP A 142 18.07 11.99 -4.17
N SER A 143 18.20 11.71 -2.87
CA SER A 143 18.76 10.44 -2.36
C SER A 143 18.01 9.22 -2.85
N TRP A 144 16.70 9.34 -3.12
CA TRP A 144 15.85 8.29 -3.67
C TRP A 144 16.38 7.74 -5.01
N PHE A 145 16.87 8.61 -5.89
CA PHE A 145 17.40 8.21 -7.19
C PHE A 145 18.61 7.31 -7.05
N PHE A 146 19.61 7.75 -6.30
CA PHE A 146 20.87 7.03 -6.12
C PHE A 146 20.69 5.75 -5.29
N SER A 147 19.81 5.77 -4.29
CA SER A 147 19.51 4.59 -3.48
C SER A 147 18.72 3.54 -4.26
N THR A 148 17.77 3.95 -5.09
CA THR A 148 17.06 3.02 -5.97
C THR A 148 18.01 2.33 -6.93
N LEU A 149 18.92 3.06 -7.58
CA LEU A 149 19.91 2.49 -8.47
C LEU A 149 20.88 1.51 -7.79
N ARG A 150 21.21 1.74 -6.51
CA ARG A 150 22.10 0.83 -5.74
C ARG A 150 21.41 -0.44 -5.26
N ASN A 151 20.13 -0.34 -4.89
CA ASN A 151 19.44 -1.38 -4.13
C ASN A 151 18.37 -2.12 -4.93
N THR A 152 18.18 -1.75 -6.20
CA THR A 152 17.10 -2.29 -7.04
C THR A 152 17.64 -2.78 -8.37
N ASP A 153 17.38 -4.04 -8.68
CA ASP A 153 17.83 -4.61 -9.96
C ASP A 153 16.94 -4.27 -11.14
N ASN A 154 15.63 -4.16 -10.91
CA ASN A 154 14.65 -4.02 -11.97
C ASN A 154 13.70 -2.84 -11.73
N TYR A 155 12.93 -2.87 -10.65
CA TYR A 155 12.02 -1.78 -10.28
C TYR A 155 11.76 -1.76 -8.78
N ASN A 156 11.35 -0.60 -8.27
CA ASN A 156 10.69 -0.47 -6.98
C ASN A 156 9.44 0.40 -7.07
N ILE A 157 8.58 0.28 -6.06
CA ILE A 157 7.39 1.11 -5.87
C ILE A 157 7.52 1.72 -4.49
N ASN A 158 7.40 3.03 -4.40
CA ASN A 158 7.43 3.74 -3.11
C ASN A 158 6.51 4.96 -3.12
N VAL A 159 6.13 5.40 -1.93
CA VAL A 159 5.38 6.65 -1.75
C VAL A 159 6.33 7.73 -1.30
N ASP A 160 6.44 8.79 -2.09
CA ASP A 160 7.36 9.88 -1.78
C ASP A 160 6.87 11.23 -2.32
N THR A 161 7.39 12.30 -1.72
CA THR A 161 7.19 13.66 -2.17
C THR A 161 8.41 14.12 -2.96
N ASN A 162 8.19 14.55 -4.20
CA ASN A 162 9.20 15.28 -4.96
C ASN A 162 9.04 16.77 -4.67
N PRO A 163 9.97 17.40 -3.92
CA PRO A 163 9.85 18.82 -3.52
C PRO A 163 9.96 19.78 -4.72
N GLU A 164 10.75 19.41 -5.73
CA GLU A 164 10.96 20.24 -6.94
C GLU A 164 9.70 20.29 -7.81
N LEU A 165 8.88 19.26 -7.75
CA LEU A 165 7.61 19.16 -8.49
C LEU A 165 6.39 19.49 -7.61
N ASP A 166 6.58 19.66 -6.30
CA ASP A 166 5.51 19.83 -5.29
C ASP A 166 4.41 18.75 -5.40
N THR A 167 4.84 17.50 -5.58
CA THR A 167 3.91 16.36 -5.76
C THR A 167 4.25 15.19 -4.86
N THR A 168 3.22 14.58 -4.26
CA THR A 168 3.34 13.31 -3.54
C THR A 168 2.65 12.21 -4.35
N LYS A 169 3.40 11.19 -4.73
CA LYS A 169 2.91 10.11 -5.59
C LYS A 169 3.31 8.73 -5.06
N VAL A 170 2.56 7.73 -5.51
CA VAL A 170 3.03 6.35 -5.55
C VAL A 170 3.89 6.24 -6.80
N TRP A 171 5.21 6.26 -6.64
CA TRP A 171 6.18 6.23 -7.73
C TRP A 171 6.48 4.79 -8.16
N LEU A 172 6.54 4.57 -9.47
CA LEU A 172 6.95 3.33 -10.08
C LEU A 172 8.28 3.58 -10.80
N ASN A 173 9.36 3.16 -10.17
CA ASN A 173 10.73 3.47 -10.58
C ASN A 173 11.36 2.26 -11.27
N MET A 174 11.61 2.34 -12.58
CA MET A 174 12.20 1.28 -13.39
C MET A 174 13.66 1.58 -13.65
N VAL A 175 14.53 0.61 -13.39
CA VAL A 175 15.96 0.71 -13.75
C VAL A 175 16.12 0.43 -15.23
N VAL A 176 16.60 1.40 -15.99
CA VAL A 176 16.91 1.24 -17.42
C VAL A 176 18.34 0.78 -17.58
N LYS A 177 18.53 -0.34 -18.28
CA LYS A 177 19.85 -0.94 -18.56
C LYS A 177 20.07 -1.06 -20.06
N ASP A 178 21.33 -0.99 -20.45
CA ASP A 178 21.75 -1.36 -21.80
C ASP A 178 21.78 -2.90 -22.01
N ASP A 179 22.24 -3.33 -23.17
CA ASP A 179 22.30 -4.75 -23.51
C ASP A 179 23.40 -5.49 -22.73
N ASP A 180 24.38 -4.79 -22.19
CA ASP A 180 25.46 -5.33 -21.36
C ASP A 180 25.09 -5.33 -19.86
N GLY A 181 23.90 -4.81 -19.51
CA GLY A 181 23.42 -4.70 -18.15
C GLY A 181 23.88 -3.47 -17.38
N SER A 182 24.58 -2.54 -18.03
CA SER A 182 24.99 -1.26 -17.42
C SER A 182 23.78 -0.36 -17.23
N VAL A 183 23.70 0.28 -16.07
CA VAL A 183 22.59 1.18 -15.74
C VAL A 183 22.74 2.50 -16.49
N LEU A 184 21.68 2.92 -17.17
CA LEU A 184 21.61 4.17 -17.93
C LEU A 184 20.76 5.24 -17.23
N ALA A 185 19.65 4.84 -16.62
CA ALA A 185 18.66 5.77 -16.09
C ALA A 185 17.71 5.10 -15.09
N LEU A 186 16.94 5.93 -14.38
CA LEU A 186 15.64 5.54 -13.81
C LEU A 186 14.54 6.18 -14.63
N ALA A 187 13.52 5.40 -14.99
CA ALA A 187 12.36 5.89 -15.73
C ALA A 187 11.07 5.33 -15.14
N GLY A 188 9.95 6.01 -15.37
CA GLY A 188 8.68 5.51 -14.91
C GLY A 188 7.56 6.51 -14.88
N SER A 189 6.57 6.22 -14.06
CA SER A 189 5.42 7.09 -13.82
C SER A 189 5.08 7.15 -12.33
N GLY A 190 4.02 7.85 -11.98
CA GLY A 190 3.55 7.91 -10.61
C GLY A 190 2.05 8.17 -10.57
N LEU A 191 1.39 7.60 -9.56
CA LEU A 191 -0.01 7.83 -9.27
C LEU A 191 -0.13 8.89 -8.18
N ASP A 192 -0.91 9.96 -8.40
CA ASP A 192 -1.18 10.97 -7.37
C ASP A 192 -1.74 10.31 -6.11
N LEU A 193 -1.08 10.53 -4.99
CA LEU A 193 -1.42 9.85 -3.73
C LEU A 193 -2.83 10.21 -3.26
N SER A 194 -3.27 11.46 -3.43
CA SER A 194 -4.60 11.89 -2.98
C SER A 194 -5.70 11.20 -3.78
N THR A 195 -5.52 11.15 -5.09
CA THR A 195 -6.42 10.46 -6.01
C THR A 195 -6.42 8.96 -5.75
N PHE A 196 -5.23 8.38 -5.55
CA PHE A 196 -5.09 6.96 -5.24
C PHE A 196 -5.82 6.58 -3.94
N ILE A 197 -5.64 7.36 -2.87
CA ILE A 197 -6.33 7.13 -1.59
C ILE A 197 -7.84 7.23 -1.77
N ARG A 198 -8.32 8.28 -2.42
CA ARG A 198 -9.76 8.48 -2.63
C ARG A 198 -10.39 7.34 -3.44
N ASP A 199 -9.73 6.91 -4.51
CA ASP A 199 -10.30 5.97 -5.46
C ASP A 199 -10.18 4.50 -5.00
N PHE A 200 -9.17 4.17 -4.19
CA PHE A 200 -8.82 2.78 -3.88
C PHE A 200 -8.72 2.44 -2.39
N ILE A 201 -8.37 3.41 -1.53
CA ILE A 201 -8.14 3.16 -0.10
C ILE A 201 -9.36 3.57 0.73
N THR A 202 -10.12 4.59 0.31
CA THR A 202 -11.34 4.95 1.02
C THR A 202 -12.40 3.87 0.83
N SER A 203 -12.97 3.38 1.93
CA SER A 203 -14.05 2.39 1.93
C SER A 203 -15.38 3.08 2.23
N ASP A 204 -16.44 2.70 1.50
CA ASP A 204 -17.82 3.07 1.81
C ASP A 204 -18.44 2.12 2.84
N ASP A 205 -17.77 1.01 3.16
CA ASP A 205 -18.24 0.01 4.13
C ASP A 205 -17.98 0.49 5.57
N PRO A 206 -19.03 0.68 6.39
CA PRO A 206 -18.86 1.08 7.77
C PRO A 206 -18.00 0.07 8.55
N GLY A 207 -16.96 0.54 9.23
CA GLY A 207 -16.09 -0.30 10.06
C GLY A 207 -15.00 -1.04 9.28
N VAL A 208 -14.80 -0.75 7.99
CA VAL A 208 -13.67 -1.27 7.20
C VAL A 208 -12.71 -0.13 6.91
N THR A 209 -11.46 -0.29 7.31
CA THR A 209 -10.36 0.66 7.05
C THR A 209 -9.27 -0.03 6.24
N PRO A 210 -9.30 0.07 4.91
CA PRO A 210 -8.23 -0.48 4.09
C PRO A 210 -6.93 0.31 4.27
N MET A 211 -5.80 -0.39 4.21
CA MET A 211 -4.47 0.21 4.19
C MET A 211 -3.51 -0.64 3.36
N ILE A 212 -2.45 -0.02 2.88
CA ILE A 212 -1.32 -0.72 2.26
C ILE A 212 -0.13 -0.58 3.20
N ILE A 213 0.53 -1.69 3.46
CA ILE A 213 1.79 -1.74 4.21
C ILE A 213 2.87 -2.41 3.37
N ASP A 214 4.12 -2.11 3.65
CA ASP A 214 5.25 -2.88 3.12
C ASP A 214 5.55 -4.12 3.98
N ALA A 215 6.58 -4.88 3.59
CA ALA A 215 6.98 -6.10 4.29
C ALA A 215 7.47 -5.87 5.73
N ASP A 216 7.88 -4.65 6.07
CA ASP A 216 8.31 -4.25 7.41
C ASP A 216 7.17 -3.63 8.24
N GLY A 217 5.97 -3.55 7.66
CA GLY A 217 4.76 -3.02 8.28
C GLY A 217 4.63 -1.49 8.23
N ALA A 218 5.50 -0.79 7.48
CA ALA A 218 5.37 0.66 7.29
C ALA A 218 4.15 0.96 6.40
N ILE A 219 3.34 1.93 6.81
CA ILE A 219 2.08 2.26 6.14
C ILE A 219 2.36 3.10 4.90
N GLN A 220 2.12 2.54 3.72
CA GLN A 220 2.33 3.15 2.42
C GLN A 220 1.10 3.92 1.91
N ALA A 221 -0.11 3.47 2.28
CA ALA A 221 -1.35 4.18 1.98
C ALA A 221 -2.40 3.96 3.06
N HIS A 222 -3.07 5.03 3.45
CA HIS A 222 -4.12 5.05 4.47
C HIS A 222 -5.03 6.26 4.24
N SER A 223 -6.31 6.20 4.65
CA SER A 223 -7.24 7.34 4.56
C SER A 223 -6.79 8.52 5.44
N ASP A 224 -6.21 8.25 6.60
CA ASP A 224 -5.48 9.25 7.40
C ASP A 224 -4.04 9.37 6.90
N ARG A 225 -3.77 10.48 6.22
CA ARG A 225 -2.47 10.75 5.59
C ARG A 225 -1.33 10.93 6.59
N SER A 226 -1.63 11.28 7.85
CA SER A 226 -0.61 11.43 8.88
C SER A 226 0.07 10.11 9.27
N LEU A 227 -0.57 8.99 8.94
CA LEU A 227 -0.04 7.65 9.19
C LEU A 227 0.87 7.14 8.05
N ILE A 228 0.91 7.83 6.89
CA ILE A 228 1.66 7.35 5.74
C ILE A 228 3.15 7.58 5.96
N ALA A 229 3.94 6.51 5.79
CA ALA A 229 5.38 6.56 5.80
C ALA A 229 5.88 7.04 4.43
N LEU A 230 6.38 8.27 4.37
CA LEU A 230 7.04 8.79 3.17
C LEU A 230 8.49 8.30 3.17
N ASN A 231 8.83 7.44 2.22
CA ASN A 231 10.18 6.90 2.06
C ASN A 231 10.91 7.67 0.96
N SER A 232 11.75 8.58 1.35
CA SER A 232 12.71 9.18 0.43
C SER A 232 13.89 8.22 0.18
N GLY A 233 13.64 7.16 -0.61
CA GLY A 233 14.65 6.18 -0.98
C GLY A 233 14.89 5.07 0.04
N ALA A 234 15.73 4.10 -0.33
CA ALA A 234 15.99 2.85 0.36
C ALA A 234 16.68 2.96 1.75
N ASP A 235 16.80 4.13 2.31
CA ASP A 235 17.19 4.32 3.70
C ASP A 235 15.95 4.15 4.60
N ALA A 236 15.55 2.90 4.82
CA ALA A 236 14.41 2.50 5.66
C ALA A 236 14.46 3.04 7.12
N ASN A 237 15.52 3.73 7.50
CA ASN A 237 15.69 4.32 8.83
C ASN A 237 15.25 5.80 8.92
N LYS A 238 14.80 6.43 7.84
CA LYS A 238 14.41 7.85 7.81
C LYS A 238 12.93 8.12 7.57
N GLY A 239 12.09 7.08 7.44
CA GLY A 239 10.65 7.24 7.25
C GLY A 239 9.99 7.94 8.43
N SER A 240 9.53 9.18 8.25
CA SER A 240 8.59 9.82 9.15
C SER A 240 7.20 9.28 8.83
N GLY A 241 6.77 8.24 9.52
CA GLY A 241 5.44 7.70 9.28
C GLY A 241 5.13 6.58 10.27
N ALA A 242 3.88 6.17 10.32
CA ALA A 242 3.47 5.12 11.22
C ALA A 242 3.80 3.75 10.63
N ASN A 243 4.17 2.86 11.53
CA ASN A 243 4.27 1.44 11.25
C ASN A 243 3.10 0.73 11.93
N LEU A 244 2.45 -0.20 11.24
CA LEU A 244 1.32 -0.97 11.80
C LEU A 244 1.68 -1.60 13.15
N LEU A 245 2.92 -2.09 13.31
CA LEU A 245 3.39 -2.67 14.57
C LEU A 245 3.46 -1.64 15.72
N SER A 246 3.55 -0.35 15.42
CA SER A 246 3.49 0.71 16.43
C SER A 246 2.07 1.10 16.84
N LEU A 247 1.09 0.80 15.99
CA LEU A 247 -0.33 1.09 16.25
C LEU A 247 -1.02 -0.02 17.03
N VAL A 248 -0.52 -1.25 16.94
CA VAL A 248 -1.06 -2.38 17.73
C VAL A 248 -0.44 -2.42 19.12
N SER A 249 -1.18 -3.03 20.07
CA SER A 249 -0.69 -3.24 21.43
C SER A 249 0.62 -4.05 21.44
N GLU A 250 1.46 -3.83 22.46
CA GLU A 250 2.73 -4.56 22.59
C GLU A 250 2.53 -6.08 22.63
N ARG A 251 1.43 -6.53 23.20
CA ARG A 251 1.04 -7.95 23.27
C ARG A 251 0.85 -8.56 21.88
N ASP A 252 0.31 -7.78 20.93
CA ASP A 252 -0.12 -8.28 19.62
C ASP A 252 0.97 -8.11 18.54
N ARG A 253 2.04 -7.33 18.81
CA ARG A 253 3.10 -7.03 17.82
C ARG A 253 3.75 -8.27 17.22
N ALA A 254 4.07 -9.26 18.04
CA ALA A 254 4.74 -10.46 17.57
C ALA A 254 3.85 -11.30 16.63
N SER A 255 2.55 -11.40 16.95
CA SER A 255 1.58 -12.12 16.10
C SER A 255 1.29 -11.38 14.80
N VAL A 256 1.20 -10.06 14.83
CA VAL A 256 1.04 -9.24 13.61
C VAL A 256 2.28 -9.32 12.72
N ALA A 257 3.49 -9.21 13.28
CA ALA A 257 4.72 -9.36 12.52
C ALA A 257 4.83 -10.75 11.86
N ALA A 258 4.46 -11.81 12.58
CA ALA A 258 4.42 -13.17 12.04
C ALA A 258 3.39 -13.30 10.89
N ALA A 259 2.21 -12.69 11.04
CA ALA A 259 1.18 -12.70 10.01
C ALA A 259 1.60 -11.94 8.74
N ILE A 260 2.29 -10.79 8.87
CA ILE A 260 2.88 -10.05 7.74
C ILE A 260 3.88 -10.94 6.99
N ALA A 261 4.81 -11.57 7.72
CA ALA A 261 5.80 -12.45 7.13
C ALA A 261 5.18 -13.68 6.43
N GLU A 262 4.09 -14.21 6.99
CA GLU A 262 3.39 -15.36 6.42
C GLU A 262 2.69 -15.01 5.10
N VAL A 263 1.92 -13.91 5.05
CA VAL A 263 1.24 -13.51 3.80
C VAL A 263 2.22 -13.12 2.70
N ALA A 264 3.40 -12.61 3.04
CA ALA A 264 4.46 -12.30 2.07
C ALA A 264 4.98 -13.56 1.35
N THR A 265 4.85 -14.73 1.96
CA THR A 265 5.26 -16.03 1.37
C THR A 265 4.10 -16.82 0.75
N ASP A 266 2.86 -16.38 0.96
CA ASP A 266 1.64 -17.00 0.42
C ASP A 266 0.77 -15.96 -0.32
N PRO A 267 1.10 -15.63 -1.59
CA PRO A 267 0.44 -14.55 -2.34
C PRO A 267 -1.07 -14.76 -2.62
N GLY A 268 -1.65 -15.83 -2.20
CA GLY A 268 -3.11 -16.08 -2.31
C GLY A 268 -3.79 -16.18 -0.95
N GLY A 269 -2.98 -16.20 0.12
CA GLY A 269 -3.45 -16.36 1.48
C GLY A 269 -4.05 -15.07 2.05
N VAL A 270 -4.97 -15.28 3.00
CA VAL A 270 -5.45 -14.20 3.88
C VAL A 270 -5.29 -14.66 5.31
N ARG A 271 -4.68 -13.83 6.14
CA ARG A 271 -4.58 -14.04 7.59
C ARG A 271 -5.48 -13.07 8.31
N THR A 272 -6.30 -13.57 9.21
CA THR A 272 -7.17 -12.80 10.09
C THR A 272 -6.76 -13.03 11.53
N LEU A 273 -6.66 -11.95 12.31
CA LEU A 273 -6.37 -12.04 13.73
C LEU A 273 -7.01 -10.86 14.47
N PRO A 274 -7.58 -11.11 15.67
CA PRO A 274 -8.02 -10.03 16.55
C PRO A 274 -6.81 -9.32 17.13
N VAL A 275 -6.82 -7.99 17.10
CA VAL A 275 -5.74 -7.14 17.63
C VAL A 275 -6.33 -5.99 18.42
N ASP A 276 -5.59 -5.49 19.39
CA ASP A 276 -5.87 -4.21 20.01
C ASP A 276 -5.15 -3.11 19.23
N LEU A 277 -5.91 -2.36 18.47
CA LEU A 277 -5.44 -1.24 17.64
C LEU A 277 -5.81 0.07 18.35
N GLN A 278 -4.82 0.76 18.91
CA GLN A 278 -5.00 2.04 19.61
C GLN A 278 -6.07 1.99 20.73
N GLY A 279 -6.19 0.85 21.44
CA GLY A 279 -7.14 0.66 22.53
C GLY A 279 -8.52 0.15 22.12
N THR A 280 -8.72 -0.16 20.83
CA THR A 280 -9.95 -0.78 20.31
C THR A 280 -9.64 -2.18 19.77
N THR A 281 -10.48 -3.15 20.15
CA THR A 281 -10.34 -4.51 19.58
C THR A 281 -10.89 -4.53 18.15
N GLU A 282 -10.01 -4.79 17.20
CA GLU A 282 -10.30 -4.83 15.77
C GLU A 282 -9.95 -6.21 15.20
N LEU A 283 -10.57 -6.58 14.09
CA LEU A 283 -10.21 -7.77 13.32
C LEU A 283 -9.30 -7.35 12.16
N LEU A 284 -8.01 -7.59 12.32
CA LEU A 284 -7.04 -7.35 11.26
C LEU A 284 -7.08 -8.48 10.24
N ALA A 285 -7.20 -8.14 8.95
CA ALA A 285 -7.11 -9.09 7.85
C ALA A 285 -5.99 -8.65 6.88
N LEU A 286 -5.03 -9.54 6.63
CA LEU A 286 -3.83 -9.30 5.83
C LEU A 286 -3.82 -10.21 4.60
N THR A 287 -3.38 -9.68 3.46
CA THR A 287 -3.08 -10.41 2.22
C THR A 287 -1.91 -9.74 1.51
N PHE A 288 -1.20 -10.52 0.69
CA PHE A 288 -0.14 -10.01 -0.18
C PHE A 288 -0.64 -9.77 -1.59
#